data_e77e4421669042c0a69fb67475dd5732
#
_entry.id   e77e4421669042c0a69fb67475dd5732
#
_cell.length_a   1.000
_cell.length_b   1.000
_cell.length_c   1.000
_cell.angle_alpha   90.00
_cell.angle_beta   90.00
_cell.angle_gamma   90.00
#
_symmetry.space_group_name_H-M   'P 1'
#
loop_
_entity.id
_entity.type
_entity.pdbx_description
1 polymer ?
#
loop_
_entity_poly.entity_id
_entity_poly.type
_entity_poly.pdbx_seq_one_letter_code
_entity_poly.pdbx_strand_id
1 'polypeptide(L)'
;AVITYLSLIIGELVPKSMALNNPERYATLLSPFMIILTKVSYPFVCLLSASTKLTNKLIGMKDGEERQMTQEELKMILHQSSEQGVIDKEETEMLRDVFRFSDKRANDLMTHRRDVIVLHPSDTQEEVLRIIQEEHFSKYLLVENGKDEIIGVVSVKDIILMLGGEQPFNLRTIARPPLFIPESLYAKKVLELFKKNKNKFGVVVDEYGNTEGIITLH
;
A
#
# COMPACT_ATOMS: atom_id res chain seq x y z
N ALA A 1 1.75 53.42 28.91
CA ALA A 1 1.73 53.10 27.47
C ALA A 1 3.14 53.00 26.89
N VAL A 2 4.00 54.07 26.96
CA VAL A 2 5.37 54.07 26.38
C VAL A 2 6.29 53.03 27.02
N ILE A 3 6.30 52.95 28.34
CA ILE A 3 7.12 52.01 29.11
C ILE A 3 6.68 50.58 28.77
N THR A 4 5.40 50.29 28.70
CA THR A 4 4.87 48.96 28.35
C THR A 4 5.27 48.57 26.93
N TYR A 5 5.20 49.50 25.99
CA TYR A 5 5.58 49.30 24.60
C TYR A 5 7.06 48.97 24.47
N LEU A 6 7.94 49.76 25.14
CA LEU A 6 9.39 49.49 25.13
C LEU A 6 9.74 48.16 25.81
N SER A 7 9.07 47.85 26.93
CA SER A 7 9.26 46.58 27.62
C SER A 7 8.86 45.38 26.78
N LEU A 8 7.80 45.49 25.98
CA LEU A 8 7.32 44.41 25.08
C LEU A 8 8.29 44.24 23.89
N ILE A 9 8.80 45.35 23.34
CA ILE A 9 9.75 45.25 22.21
C ILE A 9 11.07 44.65 22.69
N ILE A 10 11.69 45.22 23.74
CA ILE A 10 13.02 44.84 24.17
C ILE A 10 12.98 43.50 24.93
N GLY A 11 11.94 43.28 25.72
CA GLY A 11 11.84 42.08 26.58
C GLY A 11 11.30 40.84 25.87
N GLU A 12 10.56 40.98 24.81
CA GLU A 12 9.89 39.85 24.12
C GLU A 12 10.18 39.78 22.62
N LEU A 13 9.83 40.84 21.85
CA LEU A 13 9.85 40.78 20.40
C LEU A 13 11.25 40.68 19.82
N VAL A 14 12.20 41.48 20.34
CA VAL A 14 13.60 41.48 19.86
C VAL A 14 14.28 40.15 20.14
N PRO A 15 14.27 39.57 21.35
CA PRO A 15 14.88 38.28 21.64
C PRO A 15 14.25 37.14 20.78
N LYS A 16 12.94 37.18 20.60
CA LYS A 16 12.23 36.18 19.76
C LYS A 16 12.63 36.28 18.29
N SER A 17 12.71 37.48 17.74
CA SER A 17 13.14 37.71 16.37
C SER A 17 14.62 37.29 16.15
N MET A 18 15.50 37.59 17.11
CA MET A 18 16.90 37.19 17.03
C MET A 18 17.06 35.67 17.10
N ALA A 19 16.31 34.98 17.93
CA ALA A 19 16.33 33.51 17.99
C ALA A 19 15.80 32.85 16.72
N LEU A 20 14.78 33.41 16.06
CA LEU A 20 14.24 32.91 14.82
C LEU A 20 15.20 33.11 13.62
N ASN A 21 15.93 34.21 13.61
CA ASN A 21 16.84 34.52 12.49
C ASN A 21 18.16 33.71 12.55
N ASN A 22 18.66 33.36 13.73
CA ASN A 22 19.89 32.60 13.91
C ASN A 22 19.76 31.54 15.02
N PRO A 23 18.92 30.52 14.84
CA PRO A 23 18.57 29.57 15.91
C PRO A 23 19.78 28.77 16.44
N GLU A 24 20.69 28.37 15.55
CA GLU A 24 21.86 27.55 15.90
C GLU A 24 22.83 28.31 16.84
N ARG A 25 23.12 29.57 16.54
CA ARG A 25 24.03 30.39 17.32
C ARG A 25 23.50 30.63 18.73
N TYR A 26 22.22 30.96 18.86
CA TYR A 26 21.57 31.18 20.17
C TYR A 26 21.39 29.89 20.94
N ALA A 27 21.06 28.78 20.27
CA ALA A 27 20.99 27.47 20.89
C ALA A 27 22.35 27.06 21.49
N THR A 28 23.44 27.24 20.76
CA THR A 28 24.80 26.92 21.22
C THR A 28 25.23 27.81 22.41
N LEU A 29 24.92 29.11 22.39
CA LEU A 29 25.24 30.03 23.44
C LEU A 29 24.48 29.74 24.74
N LEU A 30 23.19 29.37 24.62
CA LEU A 30 22.32 29.11 25.78
C LEU A 30 22.42 27.66 26.28
N SER A 31 22.94 26.74 25.48
CA SER A 31 23.08 25.32 25.82
C SER A 31 23.71 25.04 27.17
N PRO A 32 24.90 25.63 27.55
CA PRO A 32 25.50 25.33 28.83
C PRO A 32 24.66 25.78 30.02
N PHE A 33 23.94 26.91 29.88
CA PHE A 33 23.03 27.39 30.92
C PHE A 33 21.82 26.46 31.04
N MET A 34 21.25 26.05 29.94
CA MET A 34 20.11 25.10 29.89
C MET A 34 20.49 23.74 30.50
N ILE A 35 21.70 23.24 30.25
CA ILE A 35 22.20 21.99 30.84
C ILE A 35 22.28 22.10 32.37
N ILE A 36 22.80 23.20 32.90
CA ILE A 36 22.85 23.41 34.32
C ILE A 36 21.45 23.49 34.93
N LEU A 37 20.55 24.25 34.30
CA LEU A 37 19.16 24.38 34.76
C LEU A 37 18.45 23.04 34.77
N THR A 38 18.62 22.24 33.71
CA THR A 38 18.05 20.90 33.61
C THR A 38 18.57 19.98 34.73
N LYS A 39 19.90 20.01 35.01
CA LYS A 39 20.47 19.20 36.08
C LYS A 39 19.94 19.59 37.48
N VAL A 40 19.78 20.87 37.73
CA VAL A 40 19.22 21.37 39.01
C VAL A 40 17.72 21.00 39.13
N SER A 41 16.98 21.10 38.05
CA SER A 41 15.54 20.77 38.02
C SER A 41 15.25 19.26 37.99
N TYR A 42 16.22 18.42 37.59
CA TYR A 42 16.05 16.98 37.42
C TYR A 42 15.43 16.24 38.63
N PRO A 43 15.88 16.47 39.90
CA PRO A 43 15.27 15.78 41.03
C PRO A 43 13.78 16.14 41.22
N PHE A 44 13.40 17.39 40.95
CA PHE A 44 12.00 17.82 41.04
C PHE A 44 11.14 17.18 39.93
N VAL A 45 11.67 17.11 38.71
CA VAL A 45 11.00 16.46 37.58
C VAL A 45 10.85 14.97 37.87
N CYS A 46 11.86 14.32 38.41
CA CYS A 46 11.82 12.91 38.81
C CYS A 46 10.73 12.64 39.86
N LEU A 47 10.65 13.49 40.88
CA LEU A 47 9.63 13.39 41.93
C LEU A 47 8.21 13.54 41.36
N LEU A 48 7.99 14.57 40.51
CA LEU A 48 6.70 14.80 39.86
C LEU A 48 6.32 13.64 38.94
N SER A 49 7.26 13.15 38.14
CA SER A 49 7.03 12.01 37.23
C SER A 49 6.68 10.73 38.01
N ALA A 50 7.38 10.47 39.11
CA ALA A 50 7.08 9.33 39.99
C ALA A 50 5.66 9.45 40.59
N SER A 51 5.31 10.63 41.07
CA SER A 51 3.96 10.93 41.60
C SER A 51 2.87 10.74 40.53
N THR A 52 3.09 11.24 39.32
CA THR A 52 2.15 11.09 38.21
C THR A 52 1.98 9.62 37.82
N LYS A 53 3.08 8.86 37.74
CA LYS A 53 3.04 7.41 37.45
C LYS A 53 2.24 6.65 38.52
N LEU A 54 2.45 6.99 39.77
CA LEU A 54 1.72 6.37 40.89
C LEU A 54 0.24 6.70 40.81
N THR A 55 -0.13 7.93 40.51
CA THR A 55 -1.52 8.37 40.35
C THR A 55 -2.17 7.69 39.15
N ASN A 56 -1.49 7.64 37.99
CA ASN A 56 -2.00 6.95 36.80
C ASN A 56 -2.25 5.46 37.07
N LYS A 57 -1.34 4.81 37.81
CA LYS A 57 -1.49 3.40 38.20
C LYS A 57 -2.69 3.18 39.16
N LEU A 58 -2.93 4.11 40.09
CA LEU A 58 -4.08 4.04 40.99
C LEU A 58 -5.43 4.25 40.28
N ILE A 59 -5.45 5.11 39.24
CA ILE A 59 -6.63 5.39 38.42
C ILE A 59 -6.85 4.29 37.35
N GLY A 60 -5.90 3.35 37.18
CA GLY A 60 -5.97 2.30 36.16
C GLY A 60 -5.69 2.79 34.74
N MET A 61 -5.12 3.99 34.58
CA MET A 61 -4.62 4.45 33.28
C MET A 61 -3.34 3.69 32.97
N LYS A 62 -3.35 2.94 31.88
CA LYS A 62 -2.09 2.40 31.31
C LYS A 62 -1.21 3.57 30.92
N ASP A 63 0.07 3.54 31.37
CA ASP A 63 1.10 4.47 30.88
C ASP A 63 1.02 4.47 29.36
N GLY A 64 0.93 5.68 28.76
CA GLY A 64 0.56 5.86 27.38
C GLY A 64 1.30 4.93 26.45
N GLU A 65 0.55 4.10 25.75
CA GLU A 65 1.03 3.47 24.53
C GLU A 65 1.68 4.58 23.72
N GLU A 66 2.96 4.43 23.41
CA GLU A 66 3.63 5.31 22.45
C GLU A 66 2.65 5.51 21.31
N ARG A 67 2.24 6.73 21.07
CA ARG A 67 1.26 7.08 20.03
C ARG A 67 1.79 6.49 18.74
N GLN A 68 1.29 5.29 18.39
CA GLN A 68 1.67 4.70 17.12
C GLN A 68 1.21 5.67 16.04
N MET A 69 2.14 6.10 15.24
CA MET A 69 1.89 6.99 14.12
C MET A 69 0.82 6.35 13.23
N THR A 70 -0.25 7.07 12.98
CA THR A 70 -1.31 6.61 12.10
C THR A 70 -0.88 6.75 10.63
N GLN A 71 -1.55 6.01 9.74
CA GLN A 71 -1.29 6.10 8.31
C GLN A 71 -1.58 7.52 7.78
N GLU A 72 -2.58 8.19 8.35
CA GLU A 72 -2.94 9.57 8.05
C GLU A 72 -1.85 10.56 8.46
N GLU A 73 -1.27 10.39 9.65
CA GLU A 73 -0.14 11.22 10.09
C GLU A 73 1.08 11.03 9.19
N LEU A 74 1.35 9.79 8.76
CA LEU A 74 2.43 9.51 7.80
C LEU A 74 2.19 10.18 6.44
N LYS A 75 0.96 10.12 5.91
CA LYS A 75 0.58 10.81 4.66
C LYS A 75 0.76 12.33 4.78
N MET A 76 0.44 12.91 5.95
CA MET A 76 0.60 14.34 6.22
C MET A 76 2.09 14.74 6.25
N ILE A 77 2.94 13.95 6.91
CA ILE A 77 4.39 14.19 6.95
C ILE A 77 5.00 14.12 5.54
N LEU A 78 4.61 13.14 4.74
CA LEU A 78 5.07 13.03 3.35
C LEU A 78 4.67 14.26 2.53
N HIS A 79 3.45 14.77 2.70
CA HIS A 79 3.00 15.99 2.03
C HIS A 79 3.85 17.21 2.43
N GLN A 80 4.06 17.42 3.73
CA GLN A 80 4.88 18.53 4.24
C GLN A 80 6.33 18.43 3.76
N SER A 81 6.91 17.21 3.73
CA SER A 81 8.27 16.99 3.24
C SER A 81 8.41 17.33 1.75
N SER A 82 7.37 17.06 0.96
CA SER A 82 7.33 17.45 -0.46
C SER A 82 7.22 18.97 -0.65
N GLU A 83 6.39 19.65 0.16
CA GLU A 83 6.28 21.12 0.12
C GLU A 83 7.59 21.83 0.51
N GLN A 84 8.37 21.22 1.41
CA GLN A 84 9.67 21.72 1.84
C GLN A 84 10.80 21.37 0.87
N GLY A 85 10.52 20.59 -0.19
CA GLY A 85 11.52 20.16 -1.19
C GLY A 85 12.49 19.11 -0.67
N VAL A 86 12.20 18.43 0.45
CA VAL A 86 13.00 17.32 1.01
C VAL A 86 12.80 16.04 0.21
N ILE A 87 11.59 15.86 -0.33
CA ILE A 87 11.20 14.72 -1.18
C ILE A 87 10.65 15.30 -2.47
N ASP A 88 11.05 14.75 -3.61
CA ASP A 88 10.53 15.16 -4.90
C ASP A 88 9.05 14.83 -5.07
N LYS A 89 8.36 15.63 -5.90
CA LYS A 89 6.92 15.44 -6.14
C LYS A 89 6.61 14.07 -6.73
N GLU A 90 7.45 13.60 -7.67
CA GLU A 90 7.31 12.28 -8.28
C GLU A 90 7.44 11.15 -7.26
N GLU A 91 8.41 11.24 -6.35
CA GLU A 91 8.58 10.28 -5.26
C GLU A 91 7.38 10.28 -4.31
N THR A 92 6.84 11.46 -4.01
CA THR A 92 5.65 11.60 -3.16
C THR A 92 4.42 10.97 -3.81
N GLU A 93 4.23 11.13 -5.11
CA GLU A 93 3.15 10.50 -5.87
C GLU A 93 3.30 8.97 -5.88
N MET A 94 4.51 8.46 -6.10
CA MET A 94 4.79 7.03 -6.05
C MET A 94 4.46 6.42 -4.68
N LEU A 95 4.83 7.09 -3.59
CA LEU A 95 4.49 6.65 -2.23
C LEU A 95 2.97 6.65 -1.99
N ARG A 96 2.26 7.66 -2.47
CA ARG A 96 0.79 7.69 -2.41
C ARG A 96 0.16 6.54 -3.18
N ASP A 97 0.69 6.20 -4.35
CA ASP A 97 0.19 5.08 -5.15
C ASP A 97 0.42 3.73 -4.47
N VAL A 98 1.55 3.57 -3.77
CA VAL A 98 1.81 2.37 -2.94
C VAL A 98 0.78 2.25 -1.80
N PHE A 99 0.46 3.34 -1.10
CA PHE A 99 -0.58 3.30 -0.08
C PHE A 99 -1.95 2.98 -0.68
N ARG A 100 -2.32 3.65 -1.77
CA ARG A 100 -3.59 3.40 -2.48
C ARG A 100 -3.70 1.95 -2.96
N PHE A 101 -2.61 1.40 -3.49
CA PHE A 101 -2.57 -0.01 -3.89
C PHE A 101 -2.75 -0.95 -2.69
N SER A 102 -2.12 -0.64 -1.55
CA SER A 102 -2.20 -1.48 -0.35
C SER A 102 -3.61 -1.54 0.25
N ASP A 103 -4.40 -0.48 0.06
CA ASP A 103 -5.78 -0.37 0.56
C ASP A 103 -6.80 -1.07 -0.37
N LYS A 104 -6.45 -1.32 -1.65
CA LYS A 104 -7.33 -1.99 -2.62
C LYS A 104 -7.47 -3.48 -2.34
N ARG A 105 -8.59 -4.04 -2.77
CA ARG A 105 -8.90 -5.47 -2.75
C ARG A 105 -8.83 -6.06 -4.16
N ALA A 106 -8.91 -7.39 -4.24
CA ALA A 106 -8.88 -8.09 -5.53
C ALA A 106 -10.04 -7.66 -6.44
N ASN A 107 -11.24 -7.44 -5.88
CA ASN A 107 -12.42 -6.96 -6.63
C ASN A 107 -12.21 -5.55 -7.22
N ASP A 108 -11.40 -4.68 -6.58
CA ASP A 108 -11.10 -3.33 -7.11
C ASP A 108 -10.11 -3.34 -8.28
N LEU A 109 -9.39 -4.44 -8.47
CA LEU A 109 -8.30 -4.58 -9.45
C LEU A 109 -8.58 -5.62 -10.52
N MET A 110 -9.61 -6.44 -10.37
CA MET A 110 -9.94 -7.49 -11.32
C MET A 110 -10.55 -6.93 -12.61
N THR A 111 -10.43 -7.69 -13.67
CA THR A 111 -11.31 -7.59 -14.83
C THR A 111 -12.56 -8.41 -14.52
N HIS A 112 -13.72 -7.76 -14.54
CA HIS A 112 -14.99 -8.42 -14.24
C HIS A 112 -15.31 -9.53 -15.23
N ARG A 113 -15.97 -10.59 -14.78
CA ARG A 113 -16.33 -11.78 -15.58
C ARG A 113 -17.06 -11.45 -16.88
N ARG A 114 -17.77 -10.32 -16.95
CA ARG A 114 -18.48 -9.88 -18.16
C ARG A 114 -17.52 -9.51 -19.28
N ASP A 115 -16.36 -8.96 -18.91
CA ASP A 115 -15.35 -8.43 -19.81
C ASP A 115 -14.22 -9.44 -20.07
N VAL A 116 -14.27 -10.61 -19.41
CA VAL A 116 -13.28 -11.67 -19.60
C VAL A 116 -13.59 -12.44 -20.89
N ILE A 117 -12.62 -12.47 -21.79
CA ILE A 117 -12.65 -13.32 -22.97
C ILE A 117 -12.24 -14.73 -22.57
N VAL A 118 -13.05 -15.71 -22.91
CA VAL A 118 -12.86 -17.12 -22.54
C VAL A 118 -12.72 -17.99 -23.79
N LEU A 119 -12.13 -19.17 -23.64
CA LEU A 119 -12.10 -20.22 -24.65
C LEU A 119 -12.95 -21.40 -24.17
N HIS A 120 -13.53 -22.12 -25.10
CA HIS A 120 -14.28 -23.35 -24.84
C HIS A 120 -13.53 -24.58 -25.36
N PRO A 121 -13.67 -25.74 -24.71
CA PRO A 121 -13.07 -26.99 -25.23
C PRO A 121 -13.55 -27.40 -26.60
N SER A 122 -14.74 -26.93 -26.98
CA SER A 122 -15.37 -27.17 -28.30
C SER A 122 -14.88 -26.24 -29.40
N ASP A 123 -14.13 -25.17 -29.03
CA ASP A 123 -13.66 -24.22 -30.04
C ASP A 123 -12.69 -24.87 -31.02
N THR A 124 -12.86 -24.59 -32.28
CA THR A 124 -11.95 -25.06 -33.32
C THR A 124 -10.62 -24.32 -33.29
N GLN A 125 -9.62 -24.90 -33.93
CA GLN A 125 -8.31 -24.27 -34.05
C GLN A 125 -8.39 -22.87 -34.67
N GLU A 126 -9.20 -22.71 -35.72
CA GLU A 126 -9.39 -21.45 -36.45
C GLU A 126 -10.06 -20.40 -35.58
N GLU A 127 -11.05 -20.78 -34.77
CA GLU A 127 -11.73 -19.89 -33.84
C GLU A 127 -10.78 -19.39 -32.75
N VAL A 128 -9.99 -20.27 -32.14
CA VAL A 128 -9.02 -19.93 -31.12
C VAL A 128 -7.95 -18.99 -31.67
N LEU A 129 -7.42 -19.27 -32.87
CA LEU A 129 -6.44 -18.38 -33.50
C LEU A 129 -7.01 -16.99 -33.80
N ARG A 130 -8.27 -16.92 -34.25
CA ARG A 130 -8.95 -15.65 -34.47
C ARG A 130 -9.08 -14.85 -33.19
N ILE A 131 -9.53 -15.46 -32.08
CA ILE A 131 -9.67 -14.81 -30.78
C ILE A 131 -8.29 -14.29 -30.33
N ILE A 132 -7.21 -15.06 -30.45
CA ILE A 132 -5.87 -14.65 -30.09
C ILE A 132 -5.40 -13.46 -30.94
N GLN A 133 -5.73 -13.43 -32.23
CA GLN A 133 -5.36 -12.33 -33.13
C GLN A 133 -6.15 -11.04 -32.88
N GLU A 134 -7.40 -11.15 -32.44
CA GLU A 134 -8.24 -10.00 -32.12
C GLU A 134 -7.91 -9.39 -30.74
N GLU A 135 -7.72 -10.24 -29.73
CA GLU A 135 -7.65 -9.81 -28.32
C GLU A 135 -6.23 -9.64 -27.77
N HIS A 136 -5.24 -10.29 -28.36
CA HIS A 136 -3.82 -10.16 -28.03
C HIS A 136 -3.43 -10.50 -26.57
N PHE A 137 -4.23 -11.26 -25.84
CA PHE A 137 -3.88 -11.68 -24.49
C PHE A 137 -2.89 -12.86 -24.50
N SER A 138 -2.08 -12.96 -23.45
CA SER A 138 -1.09 -14.04 -23.30
C SER A 138 -1.66 -15.32 -22.69
N LYS A 139 -2.81 -15.23 -22.01
CA LYS A 139 -3.51 -16.33 -21.35
C LYS A 139 -5.00 -16.14 -21.44
N TYR A 140 -5.70 -17.24 -21.54
CA TYR A 140 -7.16 -17.31 -21.59
C TYR A 140 -7.69 -18.28 -20.56
N LEU A 141 -8.88 -18.01 -20.06
CA LEU A 141 -9.63 -18.92 -19.20
C LEU A 141 -10.33 -19.95 -20.09
N LEU A 142 -10.17 -21.23 -19.77
CA LEU A 142 -10.90 -22.33 -20.43
C LEU A 142 -12.10 -22.70 -19.56
N VAL A 143 -13.30 -22.59 -20.13
CA VAL A 143 -14.57 -22.85 -19.43
C VAL A 143 -15.44 -23.82 -20.20
N GLU A 144 -16.25 -24.61 -19.51
CA GLU A 144 -17.08 -25.62 -20.13
C GLU A 144 -18.50 -25.11 -20.43
N ASN A 145 -19.30 -24.89 -19.42
CA ASN A 145 -20.73 -24.53 -19.56
C ASN A 145 -20.99 -23.16 -18.93
N GLY A 146 -20.66 -22.09 -19.66
CA GLY A 146 -20.68 -20.75 -19.10
C GLY A 146 -19.45 -20.41 -18.29
N LYS A 147 -19.39 -19.17 -17.75
CA LYS A 147 -18.17 -18.63 -17.11
C LYS A 147 -17.93 -19.15 -15.67
N ASP A 148 -18.81 -19.98 -15.14
CA ASP A 148 -18.72 -20.47 -13.77
C ASP A 148 -18.03 -21.85 -13.67
N GLU A 149 -18.02 -22.63 -14.77
CA GLU A 149 -17.38 -23.95 -14.80
C GLU A 149 -15.98 -23.87 -15.42
N ILE A 150 -15.02 -23.47 -14.60
CA ILE A 150 -13.63 -23.26 -15.04
C ILE A 150 -12.90 -24.61 -15.10
N ILE A 151 -12.41 -24.97 -16.28
CA ILE A 151 -11.55 -26.13 -16.50
C ILE A 151 -10.09 -25.79 -16.15
N GLY A 152 -9.64 -24.58 -16.54
CA GLY A 152 -8.26 -24.18 -16.33
C GLY A 152 -7.88 -22.87 -17.03
N VAL A 153 -6.59 -22.61 -17.05
CA VAL A 153 -5.98 -21.48 -17.76
C VAL A 153 -5.08 -22.01 -18.86
N VAL A 154 -5.24 -21.50 -20.07
CA VAL A 154 -4.47 -21.87 -21.24
C VAL A 154 -3.57 -20.69 -21.64
N SER A 155 -2.29 -20.97 -21.90
CA SER A 155 -1.33 -19.99 -22.39
C SER A 155 -1.24 -20.03 -23.90
N VAL A 156 -1.21 -18.87 -24.55
CA VAL A 156 -0.99 -18.76 -26.01
C VAL A 156 0.28 -19.48 -26.44
N LYS A 157 1.33 -19.42 -25.60
CA LYS A 157 2.57 -20.18 -25.86
C LYS A 157 2.33 -21.68 -25.95
N ASP A 158 1.53 -22.25 -25.03
CA ASP A 158 1.24 -23.67 -25.01
C ASP A 158 0.34 -24.07 -26.22
N ILE A 159 -0.59 -23.17 -26.63
CA ILE A 159 -1.38 -23.34 -27.86
C ILE A 159 -0.49 -23.39 -29.09
N ILE A 160 0.44 -22.45 -29.25
CA ILE A 160 1.35 -22.42 -30.42
C ILE A 160 2.23 -23.68 -30.46
N LEU A 161 2.72 -24.14 -29.31
CA LEU A 161 3.50 -25.37 -29.24
C LEU A 161 2.67 -26.61 -29.64
N MET A 162 1.39 -26.64 -29.26
CA MET A 162 0.46 -27.71 -29.64
C MET A 162 0.19 -27.70 -31.15
N LEU A 163 0.03 -26.53 -31.74
CA LEU A 163 -0.20 -26.38 -33.20
C LEU A 163 1.00 -26.80 -34.03
N GLY A 164 2.21 -26.71 -33.51
CA GLY A 164 3.44 -27.20 -34.17
C GLY A 164 3.71 -28.70 -33.99
N GLY A 165 2.89 -29.39 -33.20
CA GLY A 165 3.04 -30.81 -32.91
C GLY A 165 2.15 -31.69 -33.82
N GLU A 166 2.35 -33.02 -33.74
CA GLU A 166 1.58 -34.04 -34.48
C GLU A 166 0.27 -34.44 -33.75
N GLN A 167 0.02 -33.91 -32.54
CA GLN A 167 -1.13 -34.30 -31.73
C GLN A 167 -2.38 -33.53 -32.13
N PRO A 168 -3.59 -34.14 -31.97
CA PRO A 168 -4.82 -33.46 -32.27
C PRO A 168 -5.03 -32.24 -31.37
N PHE A 169 -5.62 -31.17 -31.92
CA PHE A 169 -5.91 -29.95 -31.18
C PHE A 169 -6.92 -30.24 -30.05
N ASN A 170 -6.48 -30.05 -28.82
CA ASN A 170 -7.30 -30.24 -27.62
C ASN A 170 -6.83 -29.34 -26.47
N LEU A 171 -7.58 -28.28 -26.22
CA LEU A 171 -7.26 -27.28 -25.19
C LEU A 171 -7.22 -27.85 -23.76
N ARG A 172 -7.98 -28.93 -23.48
CA ARG A 172 -7.96 -29.56 -22.14
C ARG A 172 -6.61 -30.14 -21.78
N THR A 173 -5.84 -30.63 -22.75
CA THR A 173 -4.53 -31.26 -22.49
C THR A 173 -3.47 -30.28 -22.03
N ILE A 174 -3.61 -29.01 -22.39
CA ILE A 174 -2.67 -27.93 -22.06
C ILE A 174 -3.21 -27.00 -20.97
N ALA A 175 -4.44 -27.20 -20.52
CA ALA A 175 -5.04 -26.42 -19.46
C ALA A 175 -4.33 -26.69 -18.11
N ARG A 176 -3.99 -25.62 -17.42
CA ARG A 176 -3.38 -25.67 -16.10
C ARG A 176 -4.38 -25.19 -15.04
N PRO A 177 -4.34 -25.77 -13.82
CA PRO A 177 -5.23 -25.33 -12.76
C PRO A 177 -5.06 -23.84 -12.46
N PRO A 178 -6.16 -23.08 -12.32
CA PRO A 178 -6.10 -21.66 -11.99
C PRO A 178 -5.70 -21.45 -10.53
N LEU A 179 -5.15 -20.27 -10.23
CA LEU A 179 -5.00 -19.80 -8.87
C LEU A 179 -6.27 -19.05 -8.47
N PHE A 180 -7.03 -19.60 -7.53
CA PHE A 180 -8.21 -18.93 -7.00
C PHE A 180 -7.84 -17.89 -5.95
N ILE A 181 -8.45 -16.71 -6.03
CA ILE A 181 -8.19 -15.54 -5.18
C ILE A 181 -9.53 -15.02 -4.66
N PRO A 182 -9.76 -14.98 -3.34
CA PRO A 182 -10.96 -14.36 -2.79
C PRO A 182 -11.06 -12.88 -3.19
N GLU A 183 -12.24 -12.41 -3.58
CA GLU A 183 -12.46 -11.02 -3.98
C GLU A 183 -12.15 -10.01 -2.87
N SER A 184 -12.37 -10.39 -1.62
CA SER A 184 -12.10 -9.58 -0.43
C SER A 184 -10.61 -9.46 -0.07
N LEU A 185 -9.72 -10.22 -0.73
CA LEU A 185 -8.30 -10.26 -0.41
C LEU A 185 -7.61 -8.94 -0.80
N TYR A 186 -6.82 -8.38 0.10
CA TYR A 186 -6.04 -7.17 -0.18
C TYR A 186 -5.01 -7.36 -1.30
N ALA A 187 -4.84 -6.34 -2.14
CA ALA A 187 -3.93 -6.34 -3.29
C ALA A 187 -2.49 -6.75 -2.94
N LYS A 188 -1.99 -6.31 -1.79
CA LYS A 188 -0.69 -6.74 -1.27
C LYS A 188 -0.59 -8.26 -1.11
N LYS A 189 -1.64 -8.89 -0.58
CA LYS A 189 -1.68 -10.35 -0.40
C LYS A 189 -1.81 -11.09 -1.73
N VAL A 190 -2.56 -10.53 -2.69
CA VAL A 190 -2.61 -11.06 -4.06
C VAL A 190 -1.22 -11.08 -4.68
N LEU A 191 -0.45 -10.00 -4.54
CA LEU A 191 0.91 -9.92 -5.03
C LEU A 191 1.85 -10.94 -4.37
N GLU A 192 1.73 -11.15 -3.05
CA GLU A 192 2.46 -12.19 -2.33
C GLU A 192 2.13 -13.60 -2.85
N LEU A 193 0.84 -13.89 -3.10
CA LEU A 193 0.39 -15.15 -3.68
C LEU A 193 0.96 -15.39 -5.09
N PHE A 194 0.96 -14.37 -5.94
CA PHE A 194 1.56 -14.47 -7.26
C PHE A 194 3.06 -14.76 -7.21
N LYS A 195 3.79 -14.07 -6.33
CA LYS A 195 5.21 -14.31 -6.11
C LYS A 195 5.49 -15.73 -5.61
N LYS A 196 4.74 -16.20 -4.62
CA LYS A 196 4.90 -17.53 -4.01
C LYS A 196 4.62 -18.65 -5.00
N ASN A 197 3.55 -18.53 -5.79
CA ASN A 197 3.14 -19.57 -6.74
C ASN A 197 3.81 -19.43 -8.11
N LYS A 198 4.66 -18.41 -8.32
CA LYS A 198 5.27 -18.09 -9.62
C LYS A 198 4.22 -17.97 -10.75
N ASN A 199 3.01 -17.60 -10.38
CA ASN A 199 1.88 -17.40 -11.29
C ASN A 199 1.59 -15.92 -11.40
N LYS A 200 1.15 -15.48 -12.57
CA LYS A 200 0.80 -14.08 -12.86
C LYS A 200 -0.66 -13.91 -13.26
N PHE A 201 -1.46 -14.96 -13.07
CA PHE A 201 -2.86 -15.01 -13.45
C PHE A 201 -3.67 -15.69 -12.35
N GLY A 202 -4.72 -15.06 -11.89
CA GLY A 202 -5.61 -15.57 -10.86
C GLY A 202 -7.07 -15.40 -11.26
N VAL A 203 -7.93 -16.30 -10.80
CA VAL A 203 -9.38 -16.21 -10.89
C VAL A 203 -9.90 -15.69 -9.58
N VAL A 204 -10.65 -14.61 -9.63
CA VAL A 204 -11.28 -13.98 -8.46
C VAL A 204 -12.63 -14.64 -8.22
N VAL A 205 -12.85 -15.06 -6.97
CA VAL A 205 -14.07 -15.76 -6.55
C VAL A 205 -14.71 -15.09 -5.34
N ASP A 206 -16.05 -15.19 -5.27
CA ASP A 206 -16.83 -14.78 -4.11
C ASP A 206 -16.76 -15.81 -2.96
N GLU A 207 -17.50 -15.59 -1.87
CA GLU A 207 -17.58 -16.48 -0.71
C GLU A 207 -18.27 -17.83 -1.00
N TYR A 208 -19.00 -17.90 -2.10
CA TYR A 208 -19.72 -19.11 -2.55
C TYR A 208 -18.94 -19.91 -3.59
N GLY A 209 -17.80 -19.38 -4.06
CA GLY A 209 -16.96 -19.99 -5.08
C GLY A 209 -17.36 -19.62 -6.51
N ASN A 210 -18.29 -18.67 -6.70
CA ASN A 210 -18.63 -18.19 -8.04
C ASN A 210 -17.52 -17.30 -8.58
N THR A 211 -17.31 -17.36 -9.88
CA THR A 211 -16.29 -16.54 -10.56
C THR A 211 -16.78 -15.11 -10.74
N GLU A 212 -16.08 -14.16 -10.15
CA GLU A 212 -16.34 -12.73 -10.28
C GLU A 212 -15.47 -12.06 -11.36
N GLY A 213 -14.30 -12.60 -11.64
CA GLY A 213 -13.41 -12.06 -12.64
C GLY A 213 -12.03 -12.71 -12.66
N ILE A 214 -11.09 -12.03 -13.29
CA ILE A 214 -9.68 -12.42 -13.32
C ILE A 214 -8.80 -11.26 -12.87
N ILE A 215 -7.64 -11.59 -12.32
CA ILE A 215 -6.62 -10.60 -11.96
C ILE A 215 -5.26 -11.06 -12.49
N THR A 216 -4.52 -10.12 -13.08
CA THR A 216 -3.20 -10.40 -13.67
C THR A 216 -2.15 -9.45 -13.12
N LEU A 217 -0.87 -9.83 -13.25
CA LEU A 217 0.27 -9.02 -12.83
C LEU A 217 0.84 -8.21 -14.04
N HIS A 218 -0.01 -7.65 -14.84
CA HIS A 218 0.40 -6.78 -15.95
C HIS A 218 -0.52 -5.60 -16.04
#